data_bafecdf83949142cf63d3ac0091e7931
#
_entry.id   bafecdf83949142cf63d3ac0091e7931
#
_cell.length_a   1.000
_cell.length_b   1.000
_cell.length_c   1.000
_cell.angle_alpha   90.00
_cell.angle_beta   90.00
_cell.angle_gamma   90.00
#
_symmetry.space_group_name_H-M   'P 1'
#
loop_
_entity.id
_entity.type
_entity.pdbx_description
1 polymer ?
#
loop_
_entity_poly.entity_id
_entity_poly.type
_entity_poly.pdbx_seq_one_letter_code
_entity_poly.pdbx_strand_id
1 'polypeptide(L)'
;WIAMDLFSQAEHDEMAQSILLSPSKEFLDQVQASIKRLMDSMPRATVIATSLKNRGALIQVRDMDEACELSNQIAPEHLELSVQDPDAWVGKLRHAGAIFMGPYSSESLGDYCAGPNHVLPTSGTARFSGPLGVFDFQKRSSIIEVSEAGAQKLGVIAAELAYGEGLQAHARSAEYRLKD
;
A
#
# COMPACT_ATOMS: atom_id res chain seq x y z
N TRP A 1 19.41 -1.30 -14.99
CA TRP A 1 18.42 -2.05 -14.20
C TRP A 1 17.15 -1.23 -14.01
N ILE A 2 17.21 -0.06 -13.38
CA ILE A 2 16.04 0.81 -13.11
C ILE A 2 15.25 1.14 -14.39
N ALA A 3 15.90 1.34 -15.54
CA ALA A 3 15.16 1.55 -16.77
C ALA A 3 14.35 0.30 -17.19
N MET A 4 14.87 -0.89 -16.91
CA MET A 4 14.16 -2.14 -17.19
C MET A 4 13.04 -2.39 -16.20
N ASP A 5 13.21 -2.03 -14.92
CA ASP A 5 12.17 -2.11 -13.89
C ASP A 5 11.00 -1.15 -14.22
N LEU A 6 11.29 0.06 -14.70
CA LEU A 6 10.25 0.96 -15.22
C LEU A 6 9.53 0.39 -16.45
N PHE A 7 10.22 -0.39 -17.29
CA PHE A 7 9.60 -1.05 -18.44
C PHE A 7 8.74 -2.23 -18.02
N SER A 8 9.13 -3.00 -17.01
CA SER A 8 8.34 -4.14 -16.52
C SER A 8 6.95 -3.69 -16.09
N GLN A 9 6.84 -2.57 -15.42
CA GLN A 9 5.55 -1.97 -15.08
C GLN A 9 4.85 -1.37 -16.33
N ALA A 10 5.58 -0.64 -17.16
CA ALA A 10 4.99 0.08 -18.31
C ALA A 10 4.48 -0.84 -19.42
N GLU A 11 5.03 -2.07 -19.55
CA GLU A 11 4.62 -3.01 -20.58
C GLU A 11 3.26 -3.68 -20.32
N HIS A 12 2.73 -3.60 -19.11
CA HIS A 12 1.44 -4.21 -18.78
C HIS A 12 0.28 -3.59 -19.56
N ASP A 13 0.21 -2.24 -19.58
CA ASP A 13 -0.89 -1.50 -20.19
C ASP A 13 -0.50 -0.05 -20.50
N GLU A 14 -1.13 0.58 -21.49
CA GLU A 14 -0.92 1.99 -21.83
C GLU A 14 -1.29 2.96 -20.69
N MET A 15 -2.12 2.52 -19.76
CA MET A 15 -2.53 3.26 -18.55
C MET A 15 -1.67 2.93 -17.33
N ALA A 16 -0.73 1.99 -17.43
CA ALA A 16 0.21 1.68 -16.36
C ALA A 16 1.03 2.93 -15.98
N GLN A 17 1.43 3.02 -14.72
CA GLN A 17 2.17 4.16 -14.20
C GLN A 17 3.51 3.71 -13.65
N SER A 18 4.60 4.27 -14.17
CA SER A 18 5.97 4.02 -13.74
C SER A 18 6.61 5.32 -13.28
N ILE A 19 7.01 5.41 -12.02
CA ILE A 19 7.56 6.63 -11.42
C ILE A 19 8.91 6.32 -10.79
N LEU A 20 9.93 7.12 -11.08
CA LEU A 20 11.21 7.10 -10.40
C LEU A 20 11.39 8.38 -9.58
N LEU A 21 11.68 8.21 -8.31
CA LEU A 21 12.07 9.29 -7.39
C LEU A 21 13.57 9.18 -7.09
N SER A 22 14.33 10.24 -7.25
CA SER A 22 15.75 10.24 -6.88
C SER A 22 16.21 11.64 -6.50
N PRO A 23 17.07 11.79 -5.48
CA PRO A 23 17.72 13.08 -5.20
C PRO A 23 18.82 13.43 -6.20
N SER A 24 19.32 12.44 -6.97
CA SER A 24 20.38 12.66 -7.96
C SER A 24 19.82 12.95 -9.34
N LYS A 25 19.93 14.19 -9.78
CA LYS A 25 19.59 14.57 -11.15
C LYS A 25 20.43 13.81 -12.19
N GLU A 26 21.73 13.64 -11.93
CA GLU A 26 22.63 12.90 -12.82
C GLU A 26 22.15 11.46 -13.03
N PHE A 27 21.70 10.79 -11.95
CA PHE A 27 21.16 9.45 -12.02
C PHE A 27 19.86 9.41 -12.87
N LEU A 28 18.96 10.38 -12.67
CA LEU A 28 17.75 10.48 -13.49
C LEU A 28 18.06 10.66 -14.97
N ASP A 29 19.06 11.50 -15.31
CA ASP A 29 19.49 11.70 -16.68
C ASP A 29 20.10 10.41 -17.29
N GLN A 30 20.86 9.64 -16.51
CA GLN A 30 21.40 8.33 -16.94
C GLN A 30 20.28 7.30 -17.16
N VAL A 31 19.27 7.26 -16.30
CA VAL A 31 18.10 6.39 -16.48
C VAL A 31 17.33 6.79 -17.74
N GLN A 32 17.10 8.09 -17.95
CA GLN A 32 16.44 8.57 -19.17
C GLN A 32 17.21 8.18 -20.45
N ALA A 33 18.54 8.27 -20.42
CA ALA A 33 19.37 7.83 -21.54
C ALA A 33 19.27 6.31 -21.77
N SER A 34 19.20 5.52 -20.69
CA SER A 34 19.03 4.08 -20.76
C SER A 34 17.65 3.69 -21.31
N ILE A 35 16.59 4.38 -20.91
CA ILE A 35 15.24 4.22 -21.47
C ILE A 35 15.28 4.40 -23.00
N LYS A 36 15.85 5.49 -23.48
CA LYS A 36 15.97 5.75 -24.92
C LYS A 36 16.74 4.66 -25.65
N ARG A 37 17.85 4.21 -25.08
CA ARG A 37 18.71 3.19 -25.68
C ARG A 37 18.04 1.82 -25.74
N LEU A 38 17.28 1.44 -24.73
CA LEU A 38 16.71 0.10 -24.57
C LEU A 38 15.35 -0.05 -25.25
N MET A 39 14.63 1.06 -25.50
CA MET A 39 13.26 1.05 -26.02
C MET A 39 13.09 0.21 -27.28
N ASP A 40 13.97 0.38 -28.26
CA ASP A 40 13.86 -0.32 -29.55
C ASP A 40 14.07 -1.84 -29.45
N SER A 41 14.65 -2.32 -28.35
CA SER A 41 14.86 -3.74 -28.10
C SER A 41 13.63 -4.43 -27.49
N MET A 42 12.62 -3.68 -27.08
CA MET A 42 11.45 -4.21 -26.39
C MET A 42 10.36 -4.68 -27.36
N PRO A 43 9.88 -5.93 -27.23
CA PRO A 43 8.78 -6.43 -28.07
C PRO A 43 7.50 -5.59 -27.95
N ARG A 44 7.24 -5.01 -26.77
CA ARG A 44 6.07 -4.15 -26.50
C ARG A 44 6.40 -2.65 -26.48
N ALA A 45 7.41 -2.22 -27.24
CA ALA A 45 7.90 -0.84 -27.24
C ALA A 45 6.79 0.22 -27.40
N THR A 46 5.76 -0.04 -28.21
CA THR A 46 4.63 0.90 -28.42
C THR A 46 3.82 1.10 -27.13
N VAL A 47 3.50 0.02 -26.41
CA VAL A 47 2.77 0.08 -25.14
C VAL A 47 3.60 0.81 -24.09
N ILE A 48 4.88 0.40 -23.94
CA ILE A 48 5.82 1.02 -23.00
C ILE A 48 5.96 2.52 -23.28
N ALA A 49 6.17 2.91 -24.54
CA ALA A 49 6.33 4.31 -24.91
C ALA A 49 5.08 5.14 -24.62
N THR A 50 3.89 4.58 -24.88
CA THR A 50 2.61 5.24 -24.59
C THR A 50 2.41 5.41 -23.09
N SER A 51 2.62 4.35 -22.30
CA SER A 51 2.55 4.37 -20.85
C SER A 51 3.51 5.41 -20.25
N LEU A 52 4.80 5.33 -20.57
CA LEU A 52 5.81 6.26 -20.06
C LEU A 52 5.54 7.72 -20.48
N LYS A 53 5.08 7.95 -21.71
CA LYS A 53 4.76 9.30 -22.20
C LYS A 53 3.60 9.93 -21.43
N ASN A 54 2.55 9.16 -21.15
CA ASN A 54 1.31 9.66 -20.59
C ASN A 54 1.28 9.62 -19.07
N ARG A 55 1.96 8.65 -18.47
CA ARG A 55 1.85 8.33 -17.05
C ARG A 55 3.19 8.07 -16.34
N GLY A 56 4.30 8.06 -17.07
CA GLY A 56 5.63 7.93 -16.52
C GLY A 56 6.16 9.25 -15.94
N ALA A 57 7.01 9.17 -14.92
CA ALA A 57 7.68 10.34 -14.36
C ALA A 57 9.07 10.00 -13.80
N LEU A 58 10.05 10.86 -14.10
CA LEU A 58 11.35 10.88 -13.45
C LEU A 58 11.41 12.16 -12.61
N ILE A 59 11.33 12.03 -11.30
CA ILE A 59 11.15 13.17 -10.39
C ILE A 59 12.40 13.34 -9.54
N GLN A 60 13.02 14.51 -9.66
CA GLN A 60 14.07 14.90 -8.73
C GLN A 60 13.46 15.36 -7.42
N VAL A 61 13.84 14.72 -6.34
CA VAL A 61 13.46 15.09 -4.98
C VAL A 61 14.64 15.74 -4.27
N ARG A 62 14.38 16.45 -3.19
CA ARG A 62 15.40 17.12 -2.39
C ARG A 62 16.32 16.11 -1.67
N ASP A 63 15.69 15.08 -1.09
CA ASP A 63 16.32 14.05 -0.28
C ASP A 63 15.45 12.79 -0.21
N MET A 64 15.91 11.76 0.51
CA MET A 64 15.17 10.53 0.68
C MET A 64 13.94 10.66 1.59
N ASP A 65 13.89 11.65 2.46
CA ASP A 65 12.69 11.92 3.26
C ASP A 65 11.54 12.37 2.37
N GLU A 66 11.80 13.31 1.46
CA GLU A 66 10.81 13.74 0.47
C GLU A 66 10.41 12.58 -0.47
N ALA A 67 11.36 11.72 -0.86
CA ALA A 67 11.04 10.52 -1.63
C ALA A 67 10.04 9.62 -0.91
N CYS A 68 10.25 9.36 0.38
CA CYS A 68 9.32 8.56 1.19
C CYS A 68 7.94 9.24 1.34
N GLU A 69 7.90 10.56 1.54
CA GLU A 69 6.66 11.32 1.63
C GLU A 69 5.84 11.24 0.33
N LEU A 70 6.50 11.48 -0.82
CA LEU A 70 5.86 11.38 -2.13
C LEU A 70 5.41 9.95 -2.44
N SER A 71 6.22 8.95 -2.12
CA SER A 71 5.84 7.54 -2.26
C SER A 71 4.58 7.22 -1.47
N ASN A 72 4.48 7.68 -0.22
CA ASN A 72 3.27 7.50 0.60
C ASN A 72 2.04 8.24 0.01
N GLN A 73 2.25 9.39 -0.66
CA GLN A 73 1.17 10.10 -1.35
C GLN A 73 0.72 9.37 -2.63
N ILE A 74 1.64 8.77 -3.35
CA ILE A 74 1.34 7.96 -4.54
C ILE A 74 0.61 6.68 -4.12
N ALA A 75 1.05 6.05 -3.04
CA ALA A 75 0.57 4.76 -2.55
C ALA A 75 0.60 3.68 -3.65
N PRO A 76 1.80 3.35 -4.15
CA PRO A 76 1.96 2.47 -5.30
C PRO A 76 1.56 1.03 -4.97
N GLU A 77 1.22 0.28 -6.01
CA GLU A 77 1.07 -1.17 -5.95
C GLU A 77 2.41 -1.85 -5.64
N HIS A 78 3.43 -1.53 -6.43
CA HIS A 78 4.80 -2.00 -6.26
C HIS A 78 5.71 -0.83 -5.92
N LEU A 79 6.52 -0.98 -4.89
CA LEU A 79 7.53 -0.01 -4.48
C LEU A 79 8.90 -0.68 -4.43
N GLU A 80 9.76 -0.36 -5.39
CA GLU A 80 11.15 -0.76 -5.34
C GLU A 80 11.99 0.27 -4.55
N LEU A 81 12.46 -0.13 -3.38
CA LEU A 81 13.37 0.64 -2.56
C LEU A 81 14.81 0.29 -2.91
N SER A 82 15.23 0.68 -4.12
CA SER A 82 16.51 0.33 -4.73
C SER A 82 17.62 1.28 -4.26
N VAL A 83 17.94 1.23 -2.97
CA VAL A 83 18.94 2.05 -2.29
C VAL A 83 19.98 1.18 -1.59
N GLN A 84 21.13 1.78 -1.21
CA GLN A 84 22.23 1.05 -0.58
C GLN A 84 21.86 0.48 0.80
N ASP A 85 21.11 1.24 1.60
CA ASP A 85 20.63 0.85 2.93
C ASP A 85 19.10 0.98 2.99
N PRO A 86 18.35 -0.03 2.51
CA PRO A 86 16.89 0.04 2.52
C PRO A 86 16.28 -0.03 3.93
N ASP A 87 16.95 -0.65 4.90
CA ASP A 87 16.46 -0.77 6.26
C ASP A 87 16.34 0.59 6.96
N ALA A 88 17.18 1.55 6.59
CA ALA A 88 17.11 2.92 7.12
C ALA A 88 15.83 3.67 6.69
N TRP A 89 15.16 3.23 5.62
CA TRP A 89 14.06 3.95 4.99
C TRP A 89 12.72 3.23 5.04
N VAL A 90 12.71 1.89 5.07
CA VAL A 90 11.47 1.11 4.99
C VAL A 90 10.47 1.47 6.08
N GLY A 91 10.92 1.84 7.27
CA GLY A 91 10.06 2.28 8.37
C GLY A 91 9.29 3.59 8.13
N LYS A 92 9.67 4.37 7.10
CA LYS A 92 8.99 5.60 6.68
C LYS A 92 7.95 5.37 5.59
N LEU A 93 7.94 4.19 4.97
CA LEU A 93 7.03 3.80 3.90
C LEU A 93 5.80 3.11 4.50
N ARG A 94 4.62 3.67 4.28
CA ARG A 94 3.37 3.24 4.92
C ARG A 94 2.33 2.75 3.94
N HIS A 95 2.41 3.18 2.70
CA HIS A 95 1.37 2.99 1.71
C HIS A 95 1.96 2.42 0.42
N ALA A 96 2.24 1.12 0.45
CA ALA A 96 2.61 0.35 -0.74
C ALA A 96 1.97 -1.04 -0.68
N GLY A 97 1.60 -1.60 -1.81
CA GLY A 97 1.07 -2.96 -1.90
C GLY A 97 2.15 -4.00 -1.60
N ALA A 98 3.32 -3.85 -2.20
CA ALA A 98 4.53 -4.61 -1.90
C ALA A 98 5.75 -3.69 -1.89
N ILE A 99 6.74 -4.00 -1.05
CA ILE A 99 8.01 -3.26 -0.97
C ILE A 99 9.14 -4.23 -1.29
N PHE A 100 9.91 -3.90 -2.33
CA PHE A 100 11.06 -4.67 -2.80
C PHE A 100 12.33 -3.99 -2.31
N MET A 101 13.08 -4.66 -1.45
CA MET A 101 14.17 -4.04 -0.71
C MET A 101 15.52 -4.31 -1.33
N GLY A 102 16.21 -3.24 -1.69
CA GLY A 102 17.59 -3.28 -2.21
C GLY A 102 17.67 -3.54 -3.72
N PRO A 103 18.88 -3.44 -4.28
CA PRO A 103 19.08 -3.39 -5.74
C PRO A 103 18.84 -4.73 -6.46
N TYR A 104 18.74 -5.83 -5.73
CA TYR A 104 18.53 -7.17 -6.30
C TYR A 104 17.09 -7.66 -6.22
N SER A 105 16.20 -6.86 -5.63
CA SER A 105 14.80 -7.23 -5.42
C SER A 105 13.93 -6.52 -6.46
N SER A 106 13.87 -7.05 -7.67
CA SER A 106 12.97 -6.55 -8.71
C SER A 106 11.53 -7.05 -8.49
N GLU A 107 10.56 -6.29 -9.00
CA GLU A 107 9.13 -6.65 -9.01
C GLU A 107 8.91 -8.06 -9.57
N SER A 108 9.53 -8.39 -10.70
CA SER A 108 9.38 -9.70 -11.35
C SER A 108 9.78 -10.88 -10.46
N LEU A 109 10.76 -10.72 -9.58
CA LEU A 109 11.11 -11.77 -8.62
C LEU A 109 9.98 -11.97 -7.59
N GLY A 110 9.38 -10.88 -7.12
CA GLY A 110 8.27 -10.94 -6.18
C GLY A 110 7.04 -11.59 -6.79
N ASP A 111 6.66 -11.16 -7.97
CA ASP A 111 5.45 -11.63 -8.64
C ASP A 111 5.51 -13.10 -9.05
N TYR A 112 6.68 -13.60 -9.42
CA TYR A 112 6.77 -14.95 -9.99
C TYR A 112 7.33 -16.02 -9.05
N CYS A 113 8.20 -15.68 -8.08
CA CYS A 113 8.92 -16.72 -7.36
C CYS A 113 9.34 -16.42 -5.92
N ALA A 114 9.21 -15.22 -5.40
CA ALA A 114 9.64 -14.87 -4.04
C ALA A 114 8.67 -15.33 -2.93
N GLY A 115 7.48 -15.81 -3.27
CA GLY A 115 6.54 -16.43 -2.35
C GLY A 115 5.24 -15.66 -2.08
N PRO A 116 5.21 -14.33 -1.90
CA PRO A 116 3.96 -13.60 -1.79
C PRO A 116 3.12 -13.72 -3.06
N ASN A 117 1.78 -13.60 -2.93
CA ASN A 117 0.95 -13.51 -4.11
C ASN A 117 1.03 -12.10 -4.74
N HIS A 118 0.73 -12.03 -6.03
CA HIS A 118 0.80 -10.79 -6.82
C HIS A 118 -0.54 -10.03 -6.91
N VAL A 119 -1.56 -10.42 -6.15
CA VAL A 119 -2.84 -9.69 -6.09
C VAL A 119 -2.71 -8.59 -5.05
N LEU A 120 -2.38 -7.41 -5.52
CA LEU A 120 -2.00 -6.26 -4.71
C LEU A 120 -3.03 -5.13 -4.83
N PRO A 121 -3.09 -4.22 -3.86
CA PRO A 121 -3.95 -3.04 -3.93
C PRO A 121 -3.47 -2.08 -5.02
N THR A 122 -4.34 -1.73 -5.96
CA THR A 122 -4.07 -0.83 -7.08
C THR A 122 -4.67 0.56 -6.87
N SER A 123 -4.34 1.51 -7.74
CA SER A 123 -4.98 2.85 -7.78
C SER A 123 -4.96 3.60 -6.44
N GLY A 124 -3.88 3.45 -5.69
CA GLY A 124 -3.69 4.11 -4.40
C GLY A 124 -4.46 3.51 -3.24
N THR A 125 -5.11 2.35 -3.41
CA THR A 125 -5.83 1.64 -2.33
C THR A 125 -4.90 1.04 -1.29
N ALA A 126 -3.59 0.99 -1.55
CA ALA A 126 -2.57 0.62 -0.56
C ALA A 126 -2.59 1.50 0.72
N ARG A 127 -3.34 2.60 0.73
CA ARG A 127 -3.60 3.42 1.93
C ARG A 127 -4.46 2.70 2.98
N PHE A 128 -5.27 1.74 2.58
CA PHE A 128 -6.24 1.05 3.46
C PHE A 128 -6.45 -0.43 3.14
N SER A 129 -5.79 -0.96 2.10
CA SER A 129 -5.83 -2.38 1.72
C SER A 129 -4.42 -2.95 1.64
N GLY A 130 -4.28 -4.24 1.92
CA GLY A 130 -3.06 -5.01 1.73
C GLY A 130 -3.16 -6.00 0.57
N PRO A 131 -2.12 -6.80 0.34
CA PRO A 131 -2.17 -7.94 -0.58
C PRO A 131 -3.27 -8.92 -0.22
N LEU A 132 -3.80 -9.62 -1.21
CA LEU A 132 -4.77 -10.71 -0.97
C LEU A 132 -4.17 -11.75 -0.03
N GLY A 133 -4.89 -12.09 1.03
CA GLY A 133 -4.44 -13.03 2.04
C GLY A 133 -5.55 -14.00 2.47
N VAL A 134 -5.19 -14.91 3.35
CA VAL A 134 -6.13 -15.87 3.93
C VAL A 134 -7.29 -15.16 4.65
N PHE A 135 -7.03 -13.98 5.22
CA PHE A 135 -8.05 -13.20 5.94
C PHE A 135 -9.19 -12.71 5.06
N ASP A 136 -8.97 -12.53 3.75
CA ASP A 136 -10.00 -12.09 2.80
C ASP A 136 -11.05 -13.17 2.56
N PHE A 137 -10.71 -14.41 2.87
CA PHE A 137 -11.62 -15.59 2.78
C PHE A 137 -12.20 -16.00 4.13
N GLN A 138 -11.94 -15.24 5.20
CA GLN A 138 -12.39 -15.52 6.54
C GLN A 138 -13.46 -14.52 6.99
N LYS A 139 -14.52 -15.04 7.61
CA LYS A 139 -15.53 -14.23 8.29
C LYS A 139 -15.17 -14.10 9.77
N ARG A 140 -15.12 -12.89 10.27
CA ARG A 140 -14.97 -12.59 11.71
C ARG A 140 -16.35 -12.36 12.32
N SER A 141 -16.58 -12.93 13.51
CA SER A 141 -17.74 -12.64 14.33
C SER A 141 -17.29 -12.37 15.75
N SER A 142 -17.86 -11.37 16.39
CA SER A 142 -17.64 -11.13 17.81
C SER A 142 -18.50 -12.08 18.64
N ILE A 143 -17.90 -12.72 19.65
CA ILE A 143 -18.59 -13.50 20.66
C ILE A 143 -18.40 -12.75 21.97
N ILE A 144 -19.50 -12.29 22.57
CA ILE A 144 -19.47 -11.49 23.78
C ILE A 144 -20.25 -12.26 24.85
N GLU A 145 -19.57 -12.59 25.93
CA GLU A 145 -20.15 -13.18 27.14
C GLU A 145 -19.88 -12.24 28.32
N VAL A 146 -20.90 -11.90 29.04
CA VAL A 146 -20.81 -11.03 30.22
C VAL A 146 -21.33 -11.79 31.45
N SER A 147 -20.51 -11.93 32.48
CA SER A 147 -20.91 -12.51 33.75
C SER A 147 -21.94 -11.62 34.46
N GLU A 148 -22.70 -12.18 35.41
CA GLU A 148 -23.64 -11.44 36.23
C GLU A 148 -22.97 -10.24 36.91
N ALA A 149 -21.79 -10.45 37.53
CA ALA A 149 -21.03 -9.37 38.18
C ALA A 149 -20.53 -8.32 37.16
N GLY A 150 -20.21 -8.74 35.92
CA GLY A 150 -19.86 -7.84 34.84
C GLY A 150 -21.06 -6.99 34.40
N ALA A 151 -22.25 -7.61 34.31
CA ALA A 151 -23.48 -6.92 33.93
C ALA A 151 -23.82 -5.79 34.95
N GLN A 152 -23.62 -6.02 36.27
CA GLN A 152 -23.85 -5.01 37.29
C GLN A 152 -22.99 -3.75 37.10
N LYS A 153 -21.77 -3.90 36.61
CA LYS A 153 -20.84 -2.77 36.37
C LYS A 153 -21.10 -2.12 35.02
N LEU A 154 -21.21 -2.92 33.95
CA LEU A 154 -21.34 -2.42 32.59
C LEU A 154 -22.74 -1.92 32.27
N GLY A 155 -23.78 -2.49 32.91
CA GLY A 155 -25.18 -2.16 32.65
C GLY A 155 -25.51 -0.70 32.97
N VAL A 156 -24.96 -0.15 34.06
CA VAL A 156 -25.14 1.27 34.42
C VAL A 156 -24.53 2.17 33.34
N ILE A 157 -23.30 1.88 32.90
CA ILE A 157 -22.61 2.64 31.87
C ILE A 157 -23.36 2.56 30.54
N ALA A 158 -23.79 1.35 30.18
CA ALA A 158 -24.52 1.12 28.93
C ALA A 158 -25.87 1.87 28.92
N ALA A 159 -26.58 1.87 30.03
CA ALA A 159 -27.85 2.60 30.16
C ALA A 159 -27.65 4.11 30.02
N GLU A 160 -26.65 4.68 30.70
CA GLU A 160 -26.33 6.10 30.63
C GLU A 160 -25.97 6.53 29.20
N LEU A 161 -25.12 5.79 28.52
CA LEU A 161 -24.75 6.07 27.13
C LEU A 161 -25.95 5.96 26.19
N ALA A 162 -26.78 4.93 26.35
CA ALA A 162 -27.97 4.73 25.54
C ALA A 162 -29.02 5.85 25.75
N TYR A 163 -29.18 6.35 26.97
CA TYR A 163 -30.03 7.52 27.23
C TYR A 163 -29.46 8.79 26.57
N GLY A 164 -28.14 8.97 26.62
CA GLY A 164 -27.46 10.06 25.91
C GLY A 164 -27.68 10.08 24.42
N GLU A 165 -27.82 8.88 23.80
CA GLU A 165 -28.15 8.71 22.38
C GLU A 165 -29.68 8.75 22.10
N GLY A 166 -30.53 8.85 23.12
CA GLY A 166 -31.97 8.80 22.98
C GLY A 166 -32.54 7.39 22.72
N LEU A 167 -31.75 6.35 22.97
CA LEU A 167 -32.11 4.94 22.73
C LEU A 167 -32.65 4.26 24.00
N GLN A 168 -33.83 4.62 24.41
CA GLN A 168 -34.43 4.17 25.70
C GLN A 168 -34.57 2.65 25.80
N ALA A 169 -34.91 1.95 24.71
CA ALA A 169 -35.03 0.50 24.75
C ALA A 169 -33.68 -0.20 25.00
N HIS A 170 -32.58 0.37 24.46
CA HIS A 170 -31.22 -0.10 24.76
C HIS A 170 -30.87 0.13 26.22
N ALA A 171 -31.16 1.33 26.78
CA ALA A 171 -30.93 1.63 28.15
C ALA A 171 -31.67 0.64 29.06
N ARG A 172 -32.98 0.48 28.86
CA ARG A 172 -33.81 -0.44 29.66
C ARG A 172 -33.38 -1.90 29.52
N SER A 173 -32.88 -2.30 28.34
CA SER A 173 -32.34 -3.65 28.16
C SER A 173 -31.11 -3.91 29.06
N ALA A 174 -30.28 -2.91 29.30
CA ALA A 174 -29.16 -3.00 30.22
C ALA A 174 -29.65 -2.98 31.68
N GLU A 175 -30.56 -2.05 32.05
CA GLU A 175 -31.12 -1.88 33.41
C GLU A 175 -31.81 -3.14 33.90
N TYR A 176 -32.61 -3.82 33.09
CA TYR A 176 -33.29 -5.07 33.47
C TYR A 176 -32.35 -6.24 33.83
N ARG A 177 -31.06 -6.10 33.63
CA ARG A 177 -30.03 -7.05 34.04
C ARG A 177 -29.30 -6.62 35.31
N LEU A 178 -29.62 -5.41 35.84
CA LEU A 178 -29.13 -4.96 37.13
C LEU A 178 -29.97 -5.59 38.25
N LYS A 179 -29.34 -5.89 39.37
CA LYS A 179 -30.05 -6.25 40.62
C LYS A 179 -30.48 -4.99 41.33
N ASP A 180 -31.62 -5.05 41.94
CA ASP A 180 -32.14 -4.04 42.86
C ASP A 180 -31.21 -3.84 44.07
#